data_246f5ca48ff6345c17e02caeb0fbf362
#
_entry.id   246f5ca48ff6345c17e02caeb0fbf362
#
_cell.length_a   1.000
_cell.length_b   1.000
_cell.length_c   1.000
_cell.angle_alpha   90.00
_cell.angle_beta   90.00
_cell.angle_gamma   90.00
#
_symmetry.space_group_name_H-M   'P 1'
#
loop_
_entity.id
_entity.type
_entity.pdbx_description
1 polymer ?
#
loop_
_entity_poly.entity_id
_entity_poly.type
_entity_poly.pdbx_seq_one_letter_code
_entity_poly.pdbx_strand_id
1 'polypeptide(L)'
;MKKINYLLTILSIAFGSLNAQQNVADFENLTLSSESYWDGSDLSGQHNNSIFSSSFSSGDYQFHNAYDTTYGAVYGYWSSGWSYSNMTDSTTSGSTNQYSAKAGSGWGLSPNYAIGKSNSTIVFNQTGSFSVQVTNSTYAANSMRDGDAFAKKFTNADQDYFKLHIYGYSNGSISDSVEFFLADFTHADSSLDYIVEDWSYVELPNGQFDSIVFNLSSSDVGAFGMNTPAYFCIDNVGNYPLSAVEISENKFSVYPNPSSDFINLKSLENNNEYSISIFDIFGKEIIHNLKNSKQIDISSFVKGQYIMKIETKDGIINERLLKI
;
A
#
# COMPACT_ATOMS: atom_id res chain seq x y z
N MET A 1 -7.31 73.07 -11.98
CA MET A 1 -7.05 71.75 -12.59
C MET A 1 -6.71 70.76 -11.47
N LYS A 2 -7.65 69.88 -11.13
CA LYS A 2 -7.44 68.82 -10.12
C LYS A 2 -6.83 67.57 -10.80
N LYS A 3 -5.64 67.18 -10.36
CA LYS A 3 -5.03 65.91 -10.81
C LYS A 3 -5.67 64.75 -10.04
N ILE A 4 -6.31 63.85 -10.77
CA ILE A 4 -6.82 62.58 -10.22
C ILE A 4 -5.71 61.56 -10.39
N ASN A 5 -5.18 61.05 -9.24
CA ASN A 5 -4.25 59.93 -9.22
C ASN A 5 -5.05 58.66 -9.23
N TYR A 6 -4.94 57.84 -10.28
CA TYR A 6 -5.44 56.45 -10.29
C TYR A 6 -4.44 55.55 -9.61
N LEU A 7 -4.86 54.98 -8.48
CA LEU A 7 -4.12 53.94 -7.80
C LEU A 7 -4.47 52.59 -8.48
N LEU A 8 -3.54 52.04 -9.24
CA LEU A 8 -3.70 50.73 -9.88
C LEU A 8 -3.36 49.65 -8.83
N THR A 9 -4.38 49.04 -8.26
CA THR A 9 -4.20 47.85 -7.36
C THR A 9 -4.01 46.62 -8.23
N ILE A 10 -2.79 46.10 -8.31
CA ILE A 10 -2.48 44.85 -8.94
C ILE A 10 -2.89 43.73 -7.97
N LEU A 11 -4.01 43.05 -8.26
CA LEU A 11 -4.43 41.84 -7.57
C LEU A 11 -3.59 40.66 -8.09
N SER A 12 -2.55 40.29 -7.38
CA SER A 12 -1.80 39.05 -7.67
C SER A 12 -2.63 37.86 -7.26
N ILE A 13 -3.26 37.18 -8.22
CA ILE A 13 -3.89 35.89 -8.02
C ILE A 13 -2.75 34.87 -7.94
N ALA A 14 -2.47 34.38 -6.73
CA ALA A 14 -1.62 33.21 -6.54
C ALA A 14 -2.40 31.99 -7.06
N PHE A 15 -2.02 31.49 -8.25
CA PHE A 15 -2.42 30.15 -8.67
C PHE A 15 -1.67 29.15 -7.81
N GLY A 16 -2.26 28.72 -6.68
CA GLY A 16 -1.87 27.48 -6.06
C GLY A 16 -2.18 26.36 -7.05
N SER A 17 -1.18 25.57 -7.42
CA SER A 17 -1.41 24.33 -8.13
C SER A 17 -2.25 23.42 -7.19
N LEU A 18 -3.54 23.33 -7.45
CA LEU A 18 -4.37 22.27 -6.91
C LEU A 18 -3.83 21.00 -7.55
N ASN A 19 -2.99 20.25 -6.83
CA ASN A 19 -2.75 18.86 -7.19
C ASN A 19 -4.11 18.17 -7.07
N ALA A 20 -4.66 17.73 -8.20
CA ALA A 20 -5.85 16.90 -8.19
C ALA A 20 -5.52 15.67 -7.33
N GLN A 21 -6.37 15.36 -6.36
CA GLN A 21 -6.23 14.14 -5.57
C GLN A 21 -6.31 12.97 -6.55
N GLN A 22 -5.29 12.12 -6.56
CA GLN A 22 -5.22 10.94 -7.40
C GLN A 22 -6.30 9.95 -6.98
N ASN A 23 -7.10 9.43 -7.92
CA ASN A 23 -8.12 8.44 -7.62
C ASN A 23 -7.44 7.08 -7.43
N VAL A 24 -7.73 6.43 -6.33
CA VAL A 24 -7.18 5.12 -5.93
C VAL A 24 -7.65 4.03 -6.88
N ALA A 25 -6.76 3.09 -7.25
CA ALA A 25 -7.16 1.84 -7.86
C ALA A 25 -7.46 0.81 -6.76
N ASP A 26 -8.72 0.64 -6.45
CA ASP A 26 -9.26 -0.34 -5.50
C ASP A 26 -9.92 -1.53 -6.20
N PHE A 27 -9.95 -1.53 -7.53
CA PHE A 27 -10.52 -2.55 -8.42
C PHE A 27 -12.02 -2.80 -8.26
N GLU A 28 -12.73 -2.08 -7.41
CA GLU A 28 -14.17 -2.27 -7.17
C GLU A 28 -15.07 -1.80 -8.32
N ASN A 29 -14.51 -1.05 -9.26
CA ASN A 29 -15.15 -0.70 -10.52
C ASN A 29 -15.17 -1.85 -11.54
N LEU A 30 -14.48 -2.98 -11.29
CA LEU A 30 -14.39 -4.12 -12.19
C LEU A 30 -15.42 -5.18 -11.78
N THR A 31 -16.21 -5.63 -12.75
CA THR A 31 -17.31 -6.58 -12.47
C THR A 31 -16.85 -8.01 -12.69
N LEU A 32 -17.00 -8.84 -11.67
CA LEU A 32 -16.75 -10.27 -11.69
C LEU A 32 -17.96 -11.04 -11.14
N SER A 33 -18.13 -12.29 -11.58
CA SER A 33 -18.97 -13.24 -10.86
C SER A 33 -18.28 -13.60 -9.53
N SER A 34 -19.04 -14.17 -8.57
CA SER A 34 -18.42 -14.64 -7.32
C SER A 34 -17.37 -15.71 -7.60
N GLU A 35 -16.26 -15.69 -6.84
CA GLU A 35 -15.15 -16.63 -6.95
C GLU A 35 -14.64 -16.78 -8.39
N SER A 36 -14.33 -15.67 -9.04
CA SER A 36 -13.87 -15.65 -10.41
C SER A 36 -12.74 -14.64 -10.64
N TYR A 37 -12.19 -14.66 -11.83
CA TYR A 37 -11.11 -13.78 -12.27
C TYR A 37 -11.26 -13.42 -13.75
N TRP A 38 -10.55 -12.38 -14.16
CA TRP A 38 -10.32 -12.03 -15.56
C TRP A 38 -8.82 -12.02 -15.83
N ASP A 39 -8.39 -12.71 -16.90
CA ASP A 39 -6.97 -12.85 -17.28
C ASP A 39 -6.70 -12.61 -18.77
N GLY A 40 -7.71 -12.12 -19.52
CA GLY A 40 -7.65 -11.91 -20.97
C GLY A 40 -8.08 -13.11 -21.81
N SER A 41 -8.53 -14.22 -21.18
CA SER A 41 -9.00 -15.44 -21.89
C SER A 41 -10.28 -15.24 -22.70
N ASP A 42 -10.98 -14.12 -22.49
CA ASP A 42 -12.11 -13.68 -23.32
C ASP A 42 -11.70 -13.22 -24.72
N LEU A 43 -10.38 -13.11 -25.00
CA LEU A 43 -9.79 -12.72 -26.26
C LEU A 43 -10.30 -11.36 -26.78
N SER A 44 -10.74 -10.47 -25.87
CA SER A 44 -11.23 -9.12 -26.19
C SER A 44 -10.12 -8.16 -26.59
N GLY A 45 -8.86 -8.52 -26.35
CA GLY A 45 -7.68 -7.70 -26.61
C GLY A 45 -7.35 -7.55 -28.09
N GLN A 46 -6.39 -6.66 -28.40
CA GLN A 46 -5.86 -6.48 -29.74
C GLN A 46 -4.96 -7.67 -30.12
N HIS A 47 -5.33 -8.40 -31.16
CA HIS A 47 -4.63 -9.58 -31.61
C HIS A 47 -3.41 -9.24 -32.49
N ASN A 48 -2.25 -9.77 -32.11
CA ASN A 48 -1.02 -9.70 -32.90
C ASN A 48 -0.16 -10.96 -32.66
N ASN A 49 0.14 -11.73 -33.69
CA ASN A 49 0.99 -12.94 -33.65
C ASN A 49 0.64 -13.89 -32.48
N SER A 50 -0.63 -14.29 -32.39
CA SER A 50 -1.17 -15.17 -31.33
C SER A 50 -1.22 -14.57 -29.93
N ILE A 51 -0.81 -13.32 -29.75
CA ILE A 51 -0.94 -12.59 -28.49
C ILE A 51 -2.16 -11.67 -28.54
N PHE A 52 -3.01 -11.72 -27.54
CA PHE A 52 -4.09 -10.78 -27.30
C PHE A 52 -3.64 -9.80 -26.23
N SER A 53 -3.39 -8.54 -26.65
CA SER A 53 -3.00 -7.46 -25.73
C SER A 53 -4.23 -6.66 -25.34
N SER A 54 -4.48 -6.55 -24.06
CA SER A 54 -5.60 -5.80 -23.49
C SER A 54 -5.14 -4.95 -22.30
N SER A 55 -6.04 -4.18 -21.75
CA SER A 55 -5.82 -3.46 -20.52
C SER A 55 -7.14 -3.22 -19.81
N PHE A 56 -7.08 -3.03 -18.50
CA PHE A 56 -8.18 -2.52 -17.70
C PHE A 56 -7.72 -1.29 -16.90
N SER A 57 -8.67 -0.51 -16.41
CA SER A 57 -8.40 0.68 -15.62
C SER A 57 -9.12 0.60 -14.28
N SER A 58 -8.45 1.05 -13.23
CA SER A 58 -9.04 1.32 -11.93
C SER A 58 -8.42 2.61 -11.38
N GLY A 59 -9.24 3.51 -10.84
CA GLY A 59 -8.80 4.84 -10.48
C GLY A 59 -8.11 5.58 -11.64
N ASP A 60 -6.98 6.21 -11.35
CA ASP A 60 -6.17 6.94 -12.34
C ASP A 60 -5.08 6.07 -12.98
N TYR A 61 -5.23 4.75 -12.96
CA TYR A 61 -4.21 3.80 -13.38
C TYR A 61 -4.71 2.85 -14.45
N GLN A 62 -3.80 2.48 -15.37
CA GLN A 62 -4.02 1.50 -16.41
C GLN A 62 -3.11 0.28 -16.20
N PHE A 63 -3.69 -0.90 -16.31
CA PHE A 63 -3.07 -2.21 -16.08
C PHE A 63 -3.06 -3.00 -17.39
N HIS A 64 -1.88 -3.27 -17.93
CA HIS A 64 -1.75 -4.02 -19.18
C HIS A 64 -1.78 -5.53 -18.95
N ASN A 65 -2.38 -6.26 -19.90
CA ASN A 65 -2.49 -7.71 -19.90
C ASN A 65 -2.09 -8.27 -21.27
N ALA A 66 -1.51 -9.44 -21.29
CA ALA A 66 -1.29 -10.21 -22.51
C ALA A 66 -1.69 -11.67 -22.31
N TYR A 67 -2.52 -12.17 -23.24
CA TYR A 67 -2.96 -13.55 -23.26
C TYR A 67 -2.39 -14.24 -24.52
N ASP A 68 -1.70 -15.36 -24.34
CA ASP A 68 -0.99 -16.07 -25.42
C ASP A 68 -1.80 -17.27 -25.88
N THR A 69 -2.04 -17.36 -27.19
CA THR A 69 -2.74 -18.45 -27.86
C THR A 69 -1.86 -19.16 -28.88
N THR A 70 -0.53 -19.09 -28.74
CA THR A 70 0.43 -19.71 -29.69
C THR A 70 0.16 -21.20 -29.92
N TYR A 71 -0.32 -21.92 -28.91
CA TYR A 71 -0.67 -23.34 -28.99
C TYR A 71 -2.17 -23.58 -29.26
N GLY A 72 -2.89 -22.55 -29.75
CA GLY A 72 -4.34 -22.55 -29.95
C GLY A 72 -5.11 -21.99 -28.76
N ALA A 73 -6.31 -21.44 -29.00
CA ALA A 73 -7.12 -20.77 -27.95
C ALA A 73 -7.47 -21.69 -26.77
N VAL A 74 -7.62 -22.99 -27.01
CA VAL A 74 -7.93 -23.98 -25.95
C VAL A 74 -6.78 -24.17 -24.96
N TYR A 75 -5.54 -23.92 -25.41
CA TYR A 75 -4.32 -24.01 -24.61
C TYR A 75 -3.72 -22.64 -24.33
N GLY A 76 -4.52 -21.59 -24.51
CA GLY A 76 -4.11 -20.24 -24.21
C GLY A 76 -3.87 -20.03 -22.71
N TYR A 77 -3.03 -19.06 -22.40
CA TYR A 77 -2.69 -18.71 -21.02
C TYR A 77 -2.36 -17.23 -20.86
N TRP A 78 -2.60 -16.69 -19.69
CA TRP A 78 -2.14 -15.38 -19.31
C TRP A 78 -0.61 -15.35 -19.26
N SER A 79 0.01 -14.65 -20.23
CA SER A 79 1.46 -14.70 -20.44
C SER A 79 2.21 -13.61 -19.67
N SER A 80 1.65 -12.41 -19.55
CA SER A 80 2.29 -11.29 -18.86
C SER A 80 1.30 -10.21 -18.41
N GLY A 81 1.78 -9.29 -17.59
CA GLY A 81 1.01 -8.16 -17.09
C GLY A 81 0.06 -8.55 -15.95
N TRP A 82 -1.12 -7.94 -15.93
CA TRP A 82 -2.07 -7.99 -14.83
C TRP A 82 -3.32 -8.81 -15.14
N SER A 83 -3.83 -9.45 -14.11
CA SER A 83 -5.15 -10.04 -14.01
C SER A 83 -5.86 -9.41 -12.82
N TYR A 84 -7.20 -9.52 -12.72
CA TYR A 84 -7.93 -9.14 -11.51
C TYR A 84 -8.89 -10.26 -11.08
N SER A 85 -9.20 -10.32 -9.78
CA SER A 85 -9.88 -11.45 -9.16
C SER A 85 -10.69 -11.04 -7.94
N ASN A 86 -11.67 -11.88 -7.59
CA ASN A 86 -12.37 -11.85 -6.31
C ASN A 86 -12.39 -13.24 -5.63
N MET A 87 -11.42 -14.10 -5.97
CA MET A 87 -11.30 -15.44 -5.37
C MET A 87 -10.80 -15.35 -3.94
N THR A 88 -11.38 -16.17 -3.05
CA THR A 88 -11.09 -16.14 -1.60
C THR A 88 -10.33 -17.37 -1.09
N ASP A 89 -9.98 -18.32 -1.95
CA ASP A 89 -9.28 -19.55 -1.55
C ASP A 89 -7.81 -19.29 -1.17
N SER A 90 -7.56 -19.04 0.12
CA SER A 90 -6.23 -18.82 0.68
C SER A 90 -5.53 -20.12 1.12
N THR A 91 -6.08 -21.31 0.82
CA THR A 91 -5.64 -22.58 1.37
C THR A 91 -5.17 -23.60 0.33
N THR A 92 -5.84 -23.70 -0.81
CA THR A 92 -5.53 -24.71 -1.83
C THR A 92 -4.19 -24.39 -2.53
N SER A 93 -3.29 -25.39 -2.54
CA SER A 93 -1.99 -25.28 -3.21
C SER A 93 -2.08 -25.59 -4.71
N GLY A 94 -1.09 -25.09 -5.48
CA GLY A 94 -0.92 -25.40 -6.88
C GLY A 94 -1.40 -24.32 -7.85
N SER A 95 -1.05 -24.51 -9.14
CA SER A 95 -1.22 -23.50 -10.19
C SER A 95 -2.69 -23.17 -10.51
N THR A 96 -3.63 -24.04 -10.19
CA THR A 96 -5.06 -23.77 -10.36
C THR A 96 -5.57 -22.67 -9.43
N ASN A 97 -4.81 -22.34 -8.37
CA ASN A 97 -5.11 -21.29 -7.41
C ASN A 97 -4.16 -20.08 -7.53
N GLN A 98 -3.68 -19.79 -8.73
CA GLN A 98 -2.76 -18.66 -8.98
C GLN A 98 -3.45 -17.29 -8.91
N TYR A 99 -4.78 -17.23 -8.97
CA TYR A 99 -5.56 -16.01 -8.97
C TYR A 99 -6.10 -15.62 -7.58
N SER A 100 -5.80 -16.40 -6.53
CA SER A 100 -6.23 -16.08 -5.16
C SER A 100 -5.14 -15.37 -4.38
N ALA A 101 -5.51 -14.32 -3.66
CA ALA A 101 -4.65 -13.66 -2.70
C ALA A 101 -4.48 -14.52 -1.44
N LYS A 102 -3.26 -14.59 -0.88
CA LYS A 102 -3.01 -15.31 0.38
C LYS A 102 -3.78 -14.72 1.55
N ALA A 103 -4.07 -13.43 1.52
CA ALA A 103 -4.92 -12.74 2.50
C ALA A 103 -6.40 -13.16 2.46
N GLY A 104 -6.86 -13.88 1.42
CA GLY A 104 -8.23 -14.41 1.31
C GLY A 104 -9.29 -13.42 0.86
N SER A 105 -8.95 -12.16 0.65
CA SER A 105 -9.80 -11.07 0.10
C SER A 105 -8.93 -9.93 -0.37
N GLY A 106 -9.50 -8.89 -0.97
CA GLY A 106 -8.84 -7.61 -1.16
C GLY A 106 -8.55 -6.90 0.17
N TRP A 107 -7.78 -5.83 0.13
CA TRP A 107 -7.42 -5.06 1.32
C TRP A 107 -8.65 -4.46 2.00
N GLY A 108 -8.65 -4.47 3.35
CA GLY A 108 -9.80 -3.99 4.13
C GLY A 108 -11.07 -4.83 3.96
N LEU A 109 -10.95 -6.08 3.51
CA LEU A 109 -12.05 -7.01 3.19
C LEU A 109 -12.84 -6.59 1.94
N SER A 110 -12.24 -5.80 1.03
CA SER A 110 -12.82 -5.53 -0.28
C SER A 110 -12.89 -6.82 -1.12
N PRO A 111 -13.87 -6.94 -2.04
CA PRO A 111 -13.97 -8.15 -2.87
C PRO A 111 -12.85 -8.28 -3.88
N ASN A 112 -12.49 -7.21 -4.60
CA ASN A 112 -11.60 -7.27 -5.76
C ASN A 112 -10.16 -6.90 -5.43
N TYR A 113 -9.22 -7.45 -6.21
CA TYR A 113 -7.80 -7.10 -6.18
C TYR A 113 -7.15 -7.48 -7.52
N ALA A 114 -5.92 -7.03 -7.77
CA ALA A 114 -5.17 -7.42 -8.95
C ALA A 114 -4.05 -8.41 -8.63
N ILE A 115 -3.73 -9.26 -9.61
CA ILE A 115 -2.61 -10.20 -9.57
C ILE A 115 -1.61 -9.79 -10.65
N GLY A 116 -0.32 -9.69 -10.29
CA GLY A 116 0.77 -9.36 -11.18
C GLY A 116 1.74 -10.49 -11.39
N LYS A 117 2.40 -10.47 -12.54
CA LYS A 117 3.58 -11.27 -12.85
C LYS A 117 4.84 -10.40 -12.87
N SER A 118 6.02 -11.01 -12.95
CA SER A 118 7.25 -10.27 -13.19
C SER A 118 7.16 -9.46 -14.50
N ASN A 119 7.71 -8.24 -14.50
CA ASN A 119 7.61 -7.24 -15.58
C ASN A 119 6.21 -6.64 -15.78
N SER A 120 5.29 -6.81 -14.84
CA SER A 120 4.00 -6.12 -14.89
C SER A 120 4.19 -4.61 -14.72
N THR A 121 3.46 -3.84 -15.53
CA THR A 121 3.56 -2.38 -15.56
C THR A 121 2.21 -1.74 -15.26
N ILE A 122 2.22 -0.72 -14.42
CA ILE A 122 1.10 0.20 -14.21
C ILE A 122 1.47 1.51 -14.90
N VAL A 123 0.56 2.06 -15.71
CA VAL A 123 0.71 3.37 -16.35
C VAL A 123 -0.26 4.35 -15.69
N PHE A 124 0.21 5.54 -15.42
CA PHE A 124 -0.57 6.58 -14.77
C PHE A 124 -1.22 7.48 -15.82
N ASN A 125 -2.49 7.78 -15.65
CA ASN A 125 -3.20 8.75 -16.50
C ASN A 125 -2.66 10.18 -16.33
N GLN A 126 -2.15 10.47 -15.13
CA GLN A 126 -1.43 11.71 -14.78
C GLN A 126 -0.28 11.35 -13.86
N THR A 127 0.85 12.02 -14.00
CA THR A 127 2.00 11.80 -13.11
C THR A 127 1.61 12.00 -11.66
N GLY A 128 2.07 11.09 -10.79
CA GLY A 128 1.72 11.11 -9.38
C GLY A 128 2.71 10.34 -8.52
N SER A 129 2.53 10.43 -7.24
CA SER A 129 3.23 9.61 -6.26
C SER A 129 2.70 8.17 -6.29
N PHE A 130 3.42 7.22 -5.67
CA PHE A 130 3.04 5.81 -5.71
C PHE A 130 3.07 5.15 -4.33
N SER A 131 1.96 4.48 -4.02
CA SER A 131 1.84 3.55 -2.90
C SER A 131 0.90 2.41 -3.29
N VAL A 132 1.00 1.30 -2.58
CA VAL A 132 0.24 0.08 -2.89
C VAL A 132 0.15 -0.84 -1.67
N GLN A 133 -0.92 -1.59 -1.56
CA GLN A 133 -1.00 -2.76 -0.68
C GLN A 133 -0.53 -3.99 -1.47
N VAL A 134 0.35 -4.80 -0.88
CA VAL A 134 0.97 -5.98 -1.51
C VAL A 134 0.79 -7.21 -0.63
N THR A 135 0.52 -8.35 -1.23
CA THR A 135 0.56 -9.67 -0.57
C THR A 135 0.99 -10.75 -1.57
N ASN A 136 1.27 -11.95 -1.08
CA ASN A 136 1.51 -13.11 -1.93
C ASN A 136 0.22 -13.60 -2.60
N SER A 137 0.35 -14.22 -3.80
CA SER A 137 -0.68 -15.15 -4.23
C SER A 137 -0.67 -16.40 -3.35
N THR A 138 -1.82 -17.06 -3.19
CA THR A 138 -1.92 -18.32 -2.42
C THR A 138 -1.00 -19.39 -2.99
N TYR A 139 -0.88 -19.47 -4.31
CA TYR A 139 0.01 -20.44 -4.97
C TYR A 139 1.48 -20.18 -4.58
N ALA A 140 1.98 -18.95 -4.67
CA ALA A 140 3.37 -18.65 -4.31
C ALA A 140 3.64 -18.88 -2.82
N ALA A 141 2.76 -18.40 -1.93
CA ALA A 141 2.92 -18.57 -0.48
C ALA A 141 2.98 -20.04 -0.07
N ASN A 142 2.05 -20.86 -0.57
CA ASN A 142 2.00 -22.27 -0.25
C ASN A 142 3.19 -23.06 -0.82
N SER A 143 3.65 -22.72 -2.06
CA SER A 143 4.85 -23.33 -2.64
C SER A 143 6.10 -23.02 -1.82
N MET A 144 6.29 -21.80 -1.35
CA MET A 144 7.41 -21.45 -0.46
C MET A 144 7.31 -22.15 0.91
N ARG A 145 6.10 -22.26 1.46
CA ARG A 145 5.89 -22.89 2.76
C ARG A 145 6.10 -24.40 2.75
N ASP A 146 5.60 -25.10 1.73
CA ASP A 146 5.49 -26.56 1.71
C ASP A 146 6.43 -27.22 0.69
N GLY A 147 6.84 -26.50 -0.35
CA GLY A 147 7.42 -27.03 -1.59
C GLY A 147 6.37 -27.64 -2.51
N ASP A 148 6.70 -27.80 -3.79
CA ASP A 148 5.87 -28.51 -4.76
C ASP A 148 6.73 -29.26 -5.80
N ALA A 149 6.16 -29.65 -6.95
CA ALA A 149 6.88 -30.40 -7.97
C ALA A 149 8.01 -29.58 -8.66
N PHE A 150 7.98 -28.26 -8.55
CA PHE A 150 8.92 -27.35 -9.22
C PHE A 150 9.70 -26.49 -8.21
N ALA A 151 9.02 -25.96 -7.21
CA ALA A 151 9.58 -25.07 -6.22
C ALA A 151 9.98 -25.83 -4.95
N LYS A 152 11.13 -25.51 -4.37
CA LYS A 152 11.53 -26.05 -3.06
C LYS A 152 10.80 -25.35 -1.92
N LYS A 153 10.67 -26.05 -0.79
CA LYS A 153 10.31 -25.40 0.48
C LYS A 153 11.42 -24.44 0.91
N PHE A 154 11.05 -23.23 1.31
CA PHE A 154 11.99 -22.23 1.84
C PHE A 154 12.47 -22.60 3.25
N THR A 155 13.78 -22.37 3.48
CA THR A 155 14.41 -22.63 4.77
C THR A 155 15.42 -21.54 5.10
N ASN A 156 15.62 -21.30 6.39
CA ASN A 156 16.68 -20.42 6.88
C ASN A 156 18.08 -20.96 6.56
N ALA A 157 18.25 -22.28 6.58
CA ALA A 157 19.55 -22.91 6.26
C ALA A 157 20.02 -22.60 4.85
N ASP A 158 19.11 -22.44 3.90
CA ASP A 158 19.39 -22.08 2.51
C ASP A 158 19.39 -20.56 2.29
N GLN A 159 19.08 -19.76 3.30
CA GLN A 159 18.94 -18.30 3.24
C GLN A 159 17.95 -17.88 2.13
N ASP A 160 16.80 -18.54 2.12
CA ASP A 160 15.81 -18.34 1.07
C ASP A 160 15.11 -17.00 1.13
N TYR A 161 14.75 -16.47 -0.05
CA TYR A 161 13.98 -15.24 -0.14
C TYR A 161 13.11 -15.21 -1.40
N PHE A 162 12.03 -14.43 -1.33
CA PHE A 162 11.22 -14.02 -2.46
C PHE A 162 10.95 -12.52 -2.38
N LYS A 163 11.41 -11.77 -3.39
CA LYS A 163 11.37 -10.32 -3.39
C LYS A 163 10.55 -9.76 -4.54
N LEU A 164 9.84 -8.69 -4.25
CA LEU A 164 9.23 -7.81 -5.22
C LEU A 164 10.09 -6.55 -5.33
N HIS A 165 10.57 -6.26 -6.53
CA HIS A 165 11.28 -5.02 -6.87
C HIS A 165 10.30 -4.11 -7.58
N ILE A 166 10.12 -2.90 -7.07
CA ILE A 166 9.20 -1.89 -7.60
C ILE A 166 10.03 -0.72 -8.08
N TYR A 167 9.92 -0.40 -9.37
CA TYR A 167 10.66 0.68 -10.01
C TYR A 167 9.70 1.76 -10.48
N GLY A 168 9.86 2.98 -9.99
CA GLY A 168 9.13 4.16 -10.42
C GLY A 168 9.85 4.87 -11.56
N TYR A 169 9.16 5.07 -12.66
CA TYR A 169 9.67 5.77 -13.83
C TYR A 169 9.11 7.17 -13.94
N SER A 170 9.94 8.08 -14.41
CA SER A 170 9.56 9.43 -14.82
C SER A 170 10.29 9.77 -16.12
N ASN A 171 9.54 10.14 -17.16
CA ASN A 171 10.09 10.45 -18.49
C ASN A 171 11.02 9.34 -19.04
N GLY A 172 10.65 8.08 -18.85
CA GLY A 172 11.37 6.92 -19.36
C GLY A 172 12.65 6.55 -18.58
N SER A 173 12.91 7.17 -17.44
CA SER A 173 14.07 6.86 -16.58
C SER A 173 13.59 6.45 -15.19
N ILE A 174 14.31 5.50 -14.55
CA ILE A 174 14.05 5.14 -13.16
C ILE A 174 14.34 6.35 -12.28
N SER A 175 13.32 6.79 -11.53
CA SER A 175 13.39 7.92 -10.60
C SER A 175 13.54 7.48 -9.15
N ASP A 176 12.89 6.37 -8.77
CA ASP A 176 12.97 5.76 -7.43
C ASP A 176 12.73 4.26 -7.51
N SER A 177 13.10 3.52 -6.48
CA SER A 177 12.85 2.08 -6.40
C SER A 177 12.82 1.59 -4.97
N VAL A 178 12.07 0.50 -4.73
CA VAL A 178 12.03 -0.19 -3.44
C VAL A 178 12.06 -1.70 -3.65
N GLU A 179 12.70 -2.42 -2.73
CA GLU A 179 12.62 -3.88 -2.60
C GLU A 179 11.71 -4.22 -1.42
N PHE A 180 10.76 -5.12 -1.66
CA PHE A 180 9.87 -5.65 -0.64
C PHE A 180 9.99 -7.17 -0.58
N PHE A 181 10.25 -7.72 0.61
CA PHE A 181 10.31 -9.16 0.81
C PHE A 181 8.90 -9.75 0.95
N LEU A 182 8.47 -10.51 -0.03
CA LEU A 182 7.27 -11.36 0.03
C LEU A 182 7.49 -12.62 0.88
N ALA A 183 8.75 -13.06 1.01
CA ALA A 183 9.22 -14.03 1.99
C ALA A 183 10.69 -13.75 2.30
N ASP A 184 11.07 -13.85 3.57
CA ASP A 184 12.44 -13.64 4.04
C ASP A 184 12.83 -14.70 5.07
N PHE A 185 13.80 -15.53 4.70
CA PHE A 185 14.44 -16.58 5.51
C PHE A 185 15.93 -16.32 5.63
N THR A 186 16.38 -15.07 5.45
CA THR A 186 17.79 -14.68 5.49
C THR A 186 18.24 -14.15 6.85
N HIS A 187 17.37 -14.15 7.84
CA HIS A 187 17.67 -13.63 9.16
C HIS A 187 18.67 -14.52 9.92
N ALA A 188 19.59 -13.91 10.66
CA ALA A 188 20.48 -14.66 11.56
C ALA A 188 19.71 -15.39 12.66
N ASP A 189 18.57 -14.85 13.09
CA ASP A 189 17.61 -15.46 13.99
C ASP A 189 16.43 -15.97 13.18
N SER A 190 16.32 -17.29 13.02
CA SER A 190 15.26 -17.93 12.24
C SER A 190 13.85 -17.72 12.80
N SER A 191 13.72 -17.22 14.03
CA SER A 191 12.40 -16.84 14.56
C SER A 191 11.81 -15.61 13.91
N LEU A 192 12.62 -14.87 13.13
CA LEU A 192 12.23 -13.69 12.35
C LEU A 192 11.88 -14.03 10.90
N ASP A 193 12.06 -15.30 10.49
CA ASP A 193 11.72 -15.74 9.14
C ASP A 193 10.20 -15.66 8.91
N TYR A 194 9.81 -15.23 7.71
CA TYR A 194 8.38 -15.07 7.39
C TYR A 194 8.06 -15.28 5.91
N ILE A 195 6.80 -15.58 5.67
CA ILE A 195 6.11 -15.43 4.38
C ILE A 195 4.97 -14.43 4.62
N VAL A 196 4.85 -13.42 3.75
CA VAL A 196 3.76 -12.45 3.83
C VAL A 196 2.44 -13.17 3.52
N GLU A 197 1.51 -13.18 4.47
CA GLU A 197 0.20 -13.82 4.34
C GLU A 197 -0.97 -12.82 4.40
N ASP A 198 -0.70 -11.57 4.77
CA ASP A 198 -1.67 -10.48 4.82
C ASP A 198 -1.17 -9.30 3.97
N TRP A 199 -2.00 -8.27 3.81
CA TRP A 199 -1.67 -7.07 3.06
C TRP A 199 -0.62 -6.22 3.78
N SER A 200 0.37 -5.75 3.03
CA SER A 200 1.45 -4.90 3.51
C SER A 200 1.55 -3.63 2.67
N TYR A 201 1.65 -2.49 3.32
CA TYR A 201 1.82 -1.19 2.68
C TYR A 201 3.25 -1.01 2.15
N VAL A 202 3.36 -0.59 0.89
CA VAL A 202 4.63 -0.25 0.24
C VAL A 202 4.47 1.07 -0.51
N GLU A 203 5.47 1.94 -0.43
CA GLU A 203 5.48 3.21 -1.15
C GLU A 203 6.82 3.51 -1.80
N LEU A 204 6.81 4.36 -2.82
CA LEU A 204 7.97 5.06 -3.36
C LEU A 204 7.88 6.52 -2.90
N PRO A 205 8.67 6.91 -1.88
CA PRO A 205 8.48 8.20 -1.21
C PRO A 205 8.93 9.40 -2.05
N ASN A 206 9.82 9.19 -3.03
CA ASN A 206 10.51 10.26 -3.73
C ASN A 206 10.22 10.24 -5.22
N GLY A 207 9.08 10.81 -5.65
CA GLY A 207 8.88 10.95 -7.08
C GLY A 207 7.48 11.34 -7.49
N GLN A 208 7.43 11.77 -8.75
CA GLN A 208 6.21 11.89 -9.55
C GLN A 208 6.41 10.96 -10.74
N PHE A 209 5.67 9.86 -10.74
CA PHE A 209 5.86 8.77 -11.68
C PHE A 209 4.82 8.85 -12.80
N ASP A 210 5.22 8.42 -14.00
CA ASP A 210 4.32 8.16 -15.13
C ASP A 210 4.02 6.67 -15.28
N SER A 211 4.89 5.82 -14.74
CA SER A 211 4.71 4.38 -14.73
C SER A 211 5.49 3.69 -13.61
N ILE A 212 5.01 2.52 -13.22
CA ILE A 212 5.64 1.63 -12.24
C ILE A 212 5.84 0.26 -12.89
N VAL A 213 7.02 -0.31 -12.72
CA VAL A 213 7.36 -1.66 -13.15
C VAL A 213 7.67 -2.54 -11.96
N PHE A 214 7.10 -3.75 -11.96
CA PHE A 214 7.25 -4.74 -10.90
C PHE A 214 8.04 -5.93 -11.39
N ASN A 215 9.12 -6.30 -10.70
CA ASN A 215 9.91 -7.49 -10.98
C ASN A 215 10.00 -8.38 -9.76
N LEU A 216 10.06 -9.68 -9.98
CA LEU A 216 10.21 -10.70 -8.95
C LEU A 216 11.60 -11.32 -9.02
N SER A 217 12.15 -11.64 -7.86
CA SER A 217 13.36 -12.48 -7.72
C SER A 217 13.20 -13.46 -6.56
N SER A 218 13.82 -14.62 -6.69
CA SER A 218 13.82 -15.66 -5.66
C SER A 218 15.19 -16.30 -5.56
N SER A 219 15.53 -16.83 -4.39
CA SER A 219 16.68 -17.72 -4.18
C SER A 219 16.50 -19.07 -4.87
N ASP A 220 15.25 -19.51 -5.07
CA ASP A 220 14.93 -20.77 -5.73
C ASP A 220 14.89 -20.59 -7.25
N VAL A 221 16.04 -20.87 -7.90
CA VAL A 221 16.24 -20.75 -9.33
C VAL A 221 16.78 -22.05 -9.92
N GLY A 222 16.33 -22.40 -11.11
CA GLY A 222 16.74 -23.58 -11.87
C GLY A 222 17.23 -23.24 -13.26
N ALA A 223 17.41 -24.27 -14.08
CA ALA A 223 17.87 -24.13 -15.46
C ALA A 223 16.93 -23.29 -16.36
N PHE A 224 15.67 -23.16 -15.97
CA PHE A 224 14.64 -22.42 -16.73
C PHE A 224 14.26 -21.08 -16.05
N GLY A 225 15.02 -20.63 -15.07
CA GLY A 225 14.76 -19.42 -14.31
C GLY A 225 14.23 -19.69 -12.91
N MET A 226 13.40 -18.79 -12.39
CA MET A 226 12.83 -18.89 -11.05
C MET A 226 11.83 -20.04 -10.95
N ASN A 227 12.01 -20.94 -9.96
CA ASN A 227 11.10 -22.05 -9.69
C ASN A 227 9.92 -21.62 -8.81
N THR A 228 10.14 -20.66 -7.91
CA THR A 228 9.07 -20.06 -7.12
C THR A 228 8.00 -19.48 -8.03
N PRO A 229 6.70 -19.78 -7.80
CA PRO A 229 5.62 -19.25 -8.64
C PRO A 229 5.64 -17.72 -8.70
N ALA A 230 5.79 -17.17 -9.91
CA ALA A 230 6.05 -15.76 -10.17
C ALA A 230 4.77 -14.90 -10.13
N TYR A 231 4.03 -14.93 -9.01
CA TYR A 231 2.78 -14.21 -8.79
C TYR A 231 2.79 -13.47 -7.47
N PHE A 232 2.22 -12.28 -7.49
CA PHE A 232 1.93 -11.46 -6.31
C PHE A 232 0.59 -10.75 -6.50
N CYS A 233 0.00 -10.27 -5.41
CA CYS A 233 -1.26 -9.54 -5.44
C CYS A 233 -1.06 -8.11 -4.98
N ILE A 234 -1.83 -7.19 -5.58
CA ILE A 234 -1.86 -5.77 -5.18
C ILE A 234 -3.29 -5.29 -5.03
N ASP A 235 -3.44 -4.28 -4.18
CA ASP A 235 -4.69 -3.55 -4.00
C ASP A 235 -4.41 -2.10 -3.58
N ASN A 236 -5.42 -1.24 -3.67
CA ASN A 236 -5.36 0.15 -3.20
C ASN A 236 -4.13 0.93 -3.69
N VAL A 237 -3.89 0.89 -5.01
CA VAL A 237 -2.81 1.67 -5.64
C VAL A 237 -3.12 3.16 -5.55
N GLY A 238 -2.17 3.94 -5.02
CA GLY A 238 -2.31 5.39 -4.84
C GLY A 238 -3.09 5.78 -3.58
N ASN A 239 -3.50 4.83 -2.75
CA ASN A 239 -4.08 5.12 -1.45
C ASN A 239 -2.96 5.45 -0.47
N TYR A 240 -2.58 6.71 -0.44
CA TYR A 240 -1.78 7.20 0.66
C TYR A 240 -2.69 7.16 1.90
N PRO A 241 -2.31 6.44 2.97
CA PRO A 241 -2.96 6.69 4.22
C PRO A 241 -2.92 8.22 4.39
N LEU A 242 -4.07 8.85 4.57
CA LEU A 242 -4.12 10.19 5.12
C LEU A 242 -3.48 10.07 6.49
N SER A 243 -2.15 9.95 6.52
CA SER A 243 -1.43 10.27 7.72
C SER A 243 -1.77 11.73 7.95
N ALA A 244 -2.59 11.99 8.94
CA ALA A 244 -2.35 13.17 9.73
C ALA A 244 -0.82 13.19 9.84
N VAL A 245 -0.17 14.20 9.25
CA VAL A 245 1.30 14.29 9.18
C VAL A 245 1.77 13.90 10.57
N GLU A 246 2.26 12.68 10.72
CA GLU A 246 2.88 12.25 11.95
C GLU A 246 4.16 13.06 11.95
N ILE A 247 4.12 14.19 12.66
CA ILE A 247 5.30 15.01 12.87
C ILE A 247 6.21 14.13 13.73
N SER A 248 7.05 13.32 13.06
CA SER A 248 7.90 12.31 13.67
C SER A 248 9.13 12.91 14.37
N GLU A 249 9.03 14.15 14.84
CA GLU A 249 9.88 14.67 15.87
C GLU A 249 9.01 14.83 17.13
N ASN A 250 9.45 14.25 18.24
CA ASN A 250 8.81 14.35 19.56
C ASN A 250 8.68 15.81 20.00
N LYS A 251 7.78 16.58 19.34
CA LYS A 251 7.53 18.00 19.69
C LYS A 251 6.86 18.14 21.04
N PHE A 252 6.27 17.07 21.55
CA PHE A 252 5.63 17.02 22.86
C PHE A 252 6.08 15.79 23.65
N SER A 253 6.20 15.97 24.95
CA SER A 253 6.46 14.88 25.90
C SER A 253 5.32 14.84 26.91
N VAL A 254 4.68 13.69 27.06
CA VAL A 254 3.56 13.44 28.00
C VAL A 254 4.09 12.61 29.15
N TYR A 255 4.04 13.17 30.38
CA TYR A 255 4.54 12.48 31.57
C TYR A 255 3.79 12.90 32.86
N PRO A 256 3.74 12.01 33.88
CA PRO A 256 4.07 10.59 33.78
C PRO A 256 3.07 9.83 32.90
N ASN A 257 3.53 8.79 32.24
CA ASN A 257 2.67 7.85 31.49
C ASN A 257 3.27 6.45 31.66
N PRO A 258 2.65 5.55 32.42
CA PRO A 258 1.31 5.60 33.07
C PRO A 258 1.13 6.66 34.17
N SER A 259 -0.14 7.06 34.40
CA SER A 259 -0.49 8.03 35.44
C SER A 259 -1.81 7.72 36.16
N SER A 260 -1.93 8.14 37.45
CA SER A 260 -3.16 8.00 38.25
C SER A 260 -4.03 9.26 38.25
N ASP A 261 -3.45 10.44 38.35
CA ASP A 261 -4.25 11.67 38.62
C ASP A 261 -4.02 12.77 37.59
N PHE A 262 -2.76 13.05 37.24
CA PHE A 262 -2.39 14.17 36.38
C PHE A 262 -1.36 13.72 35.33
N ILE A 263 -1.47 14.28 34.14
CA ILE A 263 -0.41 14.24 33.13
C ILE A 263 0.06 15.64 32.82
N ASN A 264 1.35 15.77 32.54
CA ASN A 264 1.96 17.01 32.10
C ASN A 264 2.32 16.90 30.64
N LEU A 265 2.11 17.96 29.90
CA LEU A 265 2.50 18.11 28.52
C LEU A 265 3.64 19.13 28.42
N LYS A 266 4.80 18.71 27.93
CA LYS A 266 5.93 19.58 27.66
C LYS A 266 6.09 19.73 26.16
N SER A 267 5.89 20.95 25.64
CA SER A 267 6.32 21.29 24.27
C SER A 267 7.83 21.46 24.25
N LEU A 268 8.50 20.88 23.28
CA LEU A 268 9.94 21.01 23.06
C LEU A 268 10.29 22.24 22.20
N GLU A 269 9.28 22.88 21.59
CA GLU A 269 9.41 24.14 20.85
C GLU A 269 8.80 25.31 21.62
N ASN A 270 9.47 26.45 21.63
CA ASN A 270 8.96 27.67 22.25
C ASN A 270 7.89 28.29 21.32
N ASN A 271 6.68 28.51 21.86
CA ASN A 271 5.57 29.26 21.26
C ASN A 271 4.64 28.56 20.28
N ASN A 272 4.28 27.30 20.45
CA ASN A 272 3.23 26.71 19.64
C ASN A 272 1.86 26.81 20.32
N GLU A 273 0.88 27.40 19.63
CA GLU A 273 -0.53 27.24 19.98
C GLU A 273 -0.95 25.81 19.65
N TYR A 274 -1.54 25.12 20.62
CA TYR A 274 -2.05 23.77 20.46
C TYR A 274 -3.36 23.55 21.20
N SER A 275 -4.12 22.56 20.75
CA SER A 275 -5.31 22.08 21.44
C SER A 275 -5.24 20.57 21.68
N ILE A 276 -5.85 20.11 22.77
CA ILE A 276 -5.81 18.73 23.21
C ILE A 276 -7.23 18.20 23.29
N SER A 277 -7.48 17.05 22.67
CA SER A 277 -8.66 16.22 22.89
C SER A 277 -8.24 14.83 23.35
N ILE A 278 -9.00 14.21 24.27
CA ILE A 278 -8.72 12.86 24.76
C ILE A 278 -9.93 11.97 24.50
N PHE A 279 -9.67 10.80 23.93
CA PHE A 279 -10.67 9.81 23.54
C PHE A 279 -10.43 8.50 24.29
N ASP A 280 -11.51 7.79 24.61
CA ASP A 280 -11.40 6.39 25.04
C ASP A 280 -11.14 5.45 23.83
N ILE A 281 -10.91 4.16 24.11
CA ILE A 281 -10.64 3.15 23.08
C ILE A 281 -11.80 2.89 22.10
N PHE A 282 -13.02 3.39 22.42
CA PHE A 282 -14.20 3.31 21.57
C PHE A 282 -14.41 4.58 20.74
N GLY A 283 -13.48 5.55 20.83
CA GLY A 283 -13.55 6.82 20.12
C GLY A 283 -14.47 7.86 20.77
N LYS A 284 -14.98 7.61 21.99
CA LYS A 284 -15.75 8.59 22.72
C LYS A 284 -14.82 9.68 23.26
N GLU A 285 -15.10 10.93 22.94
CA GLU A 285 -14.36 12.08 23.43
C GLU A 285 -14.65 12.33 24.93
N ILE A 286 -13.60 12.36 25.74
CA ILE A 286 -13.65 12.58 27.19
C ILE A 286 -13.25 14.01 27.53
N ILE A 287 -12.24 14.55 26.84
CA ILE A 287 -11.81 15.95 26.91
C ILE A 287 -11.87 16.53 25.50
N HIS A 288 -12.51 17.71 25.37
CA HIS A 288 -12.67 18.40 24.10
C HIS A 288 -11.86 19.69 24.06
N ASN A 289 -11.01 19.85 23.05
CA ASN A 289 -10.37 21.10 22.61
C ASN A 289 -9.77 21.96 23.75
N LEU A 290 -9.02 21.34 24.67
CA LEU A 290 -8.34 22.02 25.77
C LEU A 290 -7.11 22.77 25.24
N LYS A 291 -7.15 24.11 25.24
CA LYS A 291 -6.10 24.93 24.59
C LYS A 291 -4.92 25.17 25.53
N ASN A 292 -3.71 24.99 25.02
CA ASN A 292 -2.42 25.34 25.61
C ASN A 292 -2.23 24.86 27.08
N SER A 293 -2.89 23.77 27.45
CA SER A 293 -2.82 23.23 28.82
C SER A 293 -1.53 22.44 29.00
N LYS A 294 -0.75 22.80 30.03
CA LYS A 294 0.49 22.09 30.36
C LYS A 294 0.27 20.95 31.35
N GLN A 295 -0.88 20.90 32.01
CA GLN A 295 -1.28 19.84 32.95
C GLN A 295 -2.75 19.52 32.75
N ILE A 296 -3.07 18.23 32.73
CA ILE A 296 -4.41 17.72 32.52
C ILE A 296 -4.77 16.79 33.68
N ASP A 297 -5.91 17.07 34.33
CA ASP A 297 -6.47 16.21 35.36
C ASP A 297 -7.19 15.03 34.73
N ILE A 298 -6.74 13.83 35.03
CA ILE A 298 -7.32 12.56 34.60
C ILE A 298 -7.82 11.73 35.78
N SER A 299 -7.91 12.31 36.98
CA SER A 299 -8.30 11.60 38.20
C SER A 299 -9.68 10.95 38.12
N SER A 300 -10.59 11.57 37.38
CA SER A 300 -11.95 11.05 37.11
C SER A 300 -12.02 9.95 36.01
N PHE A 301 -10.93 9.69 35.31
CA PHE A 301 -10.92 8.69 34.25
C PHE A 301 -10.95 7.28 34.82
N VAL A 302 -11.64 6.38 34.13
CA VAL A 302 -11.59 4.94 34.46
C VAL A 302 -10.21 4.38 34.08
N LYS A 303 -9.69 3.44 34.87
CA LYS A 303 -8.43 2.74 34.54
C LYS A 303 -8.52 2.12 33.15
N GLY A 304 -7.51 2.37 32.34
CA GLY A 304 -7.51 1.89 30.95
C GLY A 304 -6.66 2.73 30.02
N GLN A 305 -6.78 2.46 28.73
CA GLN A 305 -6.06 3.12 27.65
C GLN A 305 -6.90 4.23 27.05
N TYR A 306 -6.24 5.34 26.70
CA TYR A 306 -6.84 6.51 26.04
C TYR A 306 -5.92 6.98 24.91
N ILE A 307 -6.49 7.66 23.94
CA ILE A 307 -5.77 8.35 22.86
C ILE A 307 -5.87 9.85 23.13
N MET A 308 -4.73 10.51 23.25
CA MET A 308 -4.63 11.96 23.33
C MET A 308 -4.25 12.50 21.94
N LYS A 309 -5.10 13.34 21.39
CA LYS A 309 -4.90 14.06 20.12
C LYS A 309 -4.44 15.48 20.45
N ILE A 310 -3.28 15.87 19.93
CA ILE A 310 -2.72 17.22 20.07
C ILE A 310 -2.73 17.86 18.67
N GLU A 311 -3.51 18.89 18.49
CA GLU A 311 -3.61 19.65 17.24
C GLU A 311 -2.73 20.90 17.33
N THR A 312 -1.88 21.09 16.34
CA THR A 312 -1.00 22.25 16.18
C THR A 312 -1.22 22.88 14.81
N LYS A 313 -0.65 24.06 14.55
CA LYS A 313 -0.65 24.66 13.20
C LYS A 313 0.06 23.80 12.15
N ASP A 314 0.98 22.92 12.58
CA ASP A 314 1.82 22.11 11.72
C ASP A 314 1.25 20.70 11.49
N GLY A 315 0.19 20.30 12.21
CA GLY A 315 -0.47 19.00 12.10
C GLY A 315 -1.00 18.43 13.40
N ILE A 316 -1.33 17.15 13.39
CA ILE A 316 -1.92 16.41 14.51
C ILE A 316 -0.90 15.39 15.03
N ILE A 317 -0.77 15.32 16.37
CA ILE A 317 0.06 14.34 17.08
C ILE A 317 -0.89 13.49 17.92
N ASN A 318 -0.73 12.16 17.84
CA ASN A 318 -1.48 11.22 18.66
C ASN A 318 -0.56 10.53 19.65
N GLU A 319 -0.90 10.60 20.93
CA GLU A 319 -0.18 10.00 22.04
C GLU A 319 -1.06 9.00 22.77
N ARG A 320 -0.49 7.85 23.12
CA ARG A 320 -1.16 6.84 23.93
C ARG A 320 -1.00 7.19 25.41
N LEU A 321 -2.11 7.25 26.15
CA LEU A 321 -2.15 7.50 27.58
C LEU A 321 -2.64 6.25 28.31
N LEU A 322 -1.92 5.85 29.36
CA LEU A 322 -2.31 4.73 30.24
C LEU A 322 -2.69 5.27 31.63
N LYS A 323 -3.97 5.16 31.99
CA LYS A 323 -4.54 5.46 33.32
C LYS A 323 -4.45 4.21 34.21
N ILE A 324 -3.82 4.34 35.40
CA ILE A 324 -3.64 3.27 36.39
C ILE A 324 -4.40 3.54 37.69
#